data_76921e15731dd9f1726a9a0cf0f84fcd
#
_entry.id   76921e15731dd9f1726a9a0cf0f84fcd
#
_cell.length_a   1.000
_cell.length_b   1.000
_cell.length_c   1.000
_cell.angle_alpha   90.00
_cell.angle_beta   90.00
_cell.angle_gamma   90.00
#
_symmetry.space_group_name_H-M   'P 1'
#
loop_
_entity.id
_entity.type
_entity.pdbx_description
1 polymer ?
#
loop_
_entity_poly.entity_id
_entity_poly.type
_entity_poly.pdbx_seq_one_letter_code
_entity_poly.pdbx_strand_id
1 'polypeptide(L)'
;FKDRFLIADVRMQADFPAERWFWFDPPFHPNQSVLLHSQPNPDHPDHRTMQDIRRLLSEATDAKGRRFEIIDVPAPETLRDGHDFVDWSYINHLVVNDGVIACGFGEAKADARARDILAAAYPGRRVVTVDARELFARGGGVHCITQQQPARKTK
;
A
#
# COMPACT_ATOMS: atom_id res chain seq x y z
N PHE A 1 16.35 9.20 13.66
CA PHE A 1 15.30 8.21 13.94
C PHE A 1 13.89 8.82 13.87
N LYS A 2 13.75 10.14 14.06
CA LYS A 2 12.44 10.82 14.03
C LYS A 2 11.84 10.96 12.62
N ASP A 3 12.62 10.71 11.57
CA ASP A 3 12.22 11.01 10.20
C ASP A 3 11.91 9.76 9.36
N ARG A 4 11.83 8.57 9.94
CA ARG A 4 11.80 7.31 9.18
C ARG A 4 10.55 6.43 9.31
N PHE A 5 9.65 6.72 10.23
CA PHE A 5 8.40 5.96 10.37
C PHE A 5 7.30 6.88 10.89
N LEU A 6 6.55 7.45 9.99
CA LEU A 6 5.21 7.89 10.29
C LEU A 6 4.26 6.77 9.85
N ILE A 7 4.04 5.80 10.72
CA ILE A 7 2.76 5.13 10.73
C ILE A 7 1.79 6.21 11.18
N ALA A 8 1.19 6.91 10.24
CA ALA A 8 0.04 7.70 10.56
C ALA A 8 -1.07 6.70 10.87
N ASP A 9 -1.23 6.39 12.15
CA ASP A 9 -2.50 5.95 12.67
C ASP A 9 -3.47 7.11 12.44
N VAL A 10 -3.96 7.22 11.22
CA VAL A 10 -5.08 8.09 10.92
C VAL A 10 -6.27 7.42 11.58
N ARG A 11 -6.47 7.70 12.85
CA ARG A 11 -7.75 7.48 13.52
C ARG A 11 -8.77 8.37 12.81
N MET A 12 -9.26 7.86 11.70
CA MET A 12 -10.40 8.44 11.05
C MET A 12 -11.57 8.30 12.00
N GLN A 13 -12.35 9.37 12.12
CA GLN A 13 -13.53 9.44 12.96
C GLN A 13 -14.45 8.22 12.74
N ALA A 14 -15.25 7.89 13.74
CA ALA A 14 -16.01 6.66 13.98
C ALA A 14 -16.87 6.08 12.84
N ASP A 15 -16.91 6.70 11.69
CA ASP A 15 -17.76 6.29 10.55
C ASP A 15 -17.00 5.61 9.39
N PHE A 16 -15.69 5.39 9.54
CA PHE A 16 -14.90 4.63 8.58
C PHE A 16 -14.70 3.20 9.08
N PRO A 17 -14.94 2.18 8.24
CA PRO A 17 -14.63 0.80 8.61
C PRO A 17 -13.14 0.68 8.95
N ALA A 18 -12.88 0.28 10.19
CA ALA A 18 -11.57 0.33 10.88
C ALA A 18 -10.48 -0.57 10.27
N GLU A 19 -10.70 -1.20 9.13
CA GLU A 19 -9.89 -2.31 8.65
C GLU A 19 -9.14 -2.04 7.35
N ARG A 20 -9.06 -0.78 6.90
CA ARG A 20 -8.44 -0.48 5.61
C ARG A 20 -7.20 0.35 5.75
N TRP A 21 -6.09 -0.27 5.41
CA TRP A 21 -4.73 0.17 5.66
C TRP A 21 -4.27 1.17 4.60
N PHE A 22 -3.74 2.30 5.07
CA PHE A 22 -2.94 3.22 4.27
C PHE A 22 -1.48 3.04 4.66
N TRP A 23 -0.64 2.99 3.65
CA TRP A 23 0.79 3.05 3.89
C TRP A 23 1.28 4.44 3.53
N PHE A 24 1.81 5.13 4.53
CA PHE A 24 2.59 6.32 4.31
C PHE A 24 4.04 5.90 4.31
N ASP A 25 4.72 6.06 3.18
CA ASP A 25 6.17 5.94 3.16
C ASP A 25 6.78 7.29 3.59
N PRO A 26 7.68 7.29 4.59
CA PRO A 26 8.43 8.50 4.92
C PRO A 26 9.36 8.88 3.78
N PRO A 27 9.68 10.16 3.66
CA PRO A 27 10.08 10.82 2.44
C PRO A 27 11.45 10.41 1.95
N PHE A 28 11.52 9.43 1.06
CA PHE A 28 12.59 9.37 0.09
C PHE A 28 12.26 10.21 -1.15
N HIS A 29 11.02 10.68 -1.25
CA HIS A 29 10.59 11.63 -2.26
C HIS A 29 10.52 13.05 -1.68
N PRO A 30 11.02 14.05 -2.41
CA PRO A 30 10.90 15.44 -1.99
C PRO A 30 9.44 15.90 -1.86
N ASN A 31 8.48 15.14 -2.36
CA ASN A 31 7.07 15.47 -2.46
C ASN A 31 6.14 14.56 -1.66
N GLN A 32 6.53 13.93 -0.58
CA GLN A 32 5.64 13.11 0.27
C GLN A 32 4.57 12.34 -0.50
N SER A 33 4.98 11.27 -1.17
CA SER A 33 4.06 10.41 -1.91
C SER A 33 3.33 9.46 -0.99
N VAL A 34 2.06 9.21 -1.27
CA VAL A 34 1.20 8.21 -0.63
C VAL A 34 0.80 7.19 -1.67
N LEU A 35 1.10 5.91 -1.42
CA LEU A 35 0.59 4.83 -2.23
C LEU A 35 -0.85 4.52 -1.82
N LEU A 36 -1.77 4.68 -2.76
CA LEU A 36 -3.19 4.44 -2.54
C LEU A 36 -3.64 3.21 -3.31
N HIS A 37 -4.16 2.21 -2.60
CA HIS A 37 -4.89 1.13 -3.25
C HIS A 37 -6.11 1.70 -3.95
N SER A 38 -6.23 1.50 -5.26
CA SER A 38 -7.38 1.94 -6.03
C SER A 38 -8.15 0.76 -6.58
N GLN A 39 -9.47 0.73 -6.31
CA GLN A 39 -10.37 -0.27 -6.87
C GLN A 39 -11.18 0.36 -8.00
N PRO A 40 -10.78 0.13 -9.27
CA PRO A 40 -11.45 0.77 -10.41
C PRO A 40 -12.81 0.15 -10.75
N ASN A 41 -13.05 -1.09 -10.34
CA ASN A 41 -14.28 -1.78 -10.67
C ASN A 41 -15.44 -1.34 -9.75
N PRO A 42 -16.54 -0.76 -10.31
CA PRO A 42 -17.66 -0.27 -9.52
C PRO A 42 -18.48 -1.38 -8.84
N ASP A 43 -18.36 -2.62 -9.30
CA ASP A 43 -19.06 -3.77 -8.72
C ASP A 43 -18.38 -4.27 -7.44
N HIS A 44 -17.17 -3.82 -7.18
CA HIS A 44 -16.46 -4.19 -5.96
C HIS A 44 -16.95 -3.34 -4.77
N PRO A 45 -17.22 -3.94 -3.60
CA PRO A 45 -17.74 -3.22 -2.42
C PRO A 45 -16.79 -2.08 -1.98
N ASP A 46 -15.49 -2.20 -2.26
CA ASP A 46 -14.51 -1.20 -1.87
C ASP A 46 -14.39 -0.01 -2.81
N HIS A 47 -14.98 -0.08 -3.99
CA HIS A 47 -14.84 0.96 -5.00
C HIS A 47 -15.16 2.36 -4.43
N ARG A 48 -16.34 2.52 -3.82
CA ARG A 48 -16.77 3.79 -3.26
C ARG A 48 -15.87 4.24 -2.10
N THR A 49 -15.52 3.32 -1.22
CA THR A 49 -14.63 3.60 -0.09
C THR A 49 -13.27 4.13 -0.57
N MET A 50 -12.70 3.53 -1.61
CA MET A 50 -11.41 3.97 -2.15
C MET A 50 -11.50 5.37 -2.79
N GLN A 51 -12.62 5.71 -3.43
CA GLN A 51 -12.85 7.06 -3.95
C GLN A 51 -12.96 8.10 -2.82
N ASP A 52 -13.69 7.77 -1.75
CA ASP A 52 -13.82 8.66 -0.58
C ASP A 52 -12.48 8.90 0.10
N ILE A 53 -11.68 7.86 0.25
CA ILE A 53 -10.32 7.95 0.78
C ILE A 53 -9.44 8.85 -0.10
N ARG A 54 -9.49 8.66 -1.42
CA ARG A 54 -8.74 9.51 -2.36
C ARG A 54 -9.12 10.98 -2.19
N ARG A 55 -10.41 11.28 -2.09
CA ARG A 55 -10.89 12.65 -1.88
C ARG A 55 -10.32 13.22 -0.58
N LEU A 56 -10.42 12.49 0.54
CA LEU A 56 -9.87 12.92 1.83
C LEU A 56 -8.37 13.16 1.77
N LEU A 57 -7.60 12.27 1.15
CA LEU A 57 -6.15 12.44 0.98
C LEU A 57 -5.80 13.65 0.13
N SER A 58 -6.60 13.96 -0.90
CA SER A 58 -6.37 15.13 -1.76
C SER A 58 -6.54 16.46 -1.02
N GLU A 59 -7.35 16.47 0.04
CA GLU A 59 -7.61 17.63 0.88
C GLU A 59 -6.66 17.70 2.09
N ALA A 60 -6.09 16.57 2.50
CA ALA A 60 -5.22 16.46 3.66
C ALA A 60 -3.83 17.07 3.44
N THR A 61 -3.19 17.39 4.55
CA THR A 61 -1.80 17.85 4.58
C THR A 61 -1.03 17.11 5.68
N ASP A 62 0.29 17.07 5.54
CA ASP A 62 1.16 16.58 6.59
C ASP A 62 1.27 17.57 7.77
N ALA A 63 2.03 17.21 8.79
CA ALA A 63 2.28 18.06 9.96
C ALA A 63 2.99 19.41 9.65
N LYS A 64 3.51 19.57 8.44
CA LYS A 64 4.13 20.81 7.93
C LYS A 64 3.22 21.58 6.98
N GLY A 65 1.96 21.17 6.81
CA GLY A 65 0.99 21.78 5.91
C GLY A 65 1.20 21.47 4.42
N ARG A 66 2.01 20.47 4.06
CA ARG A 66 2.26 20.08 2.67
C ARG A 66 1.21 19.08 2.22
N ARG A 67 0.74 19.23 0.98
CA ARG A 67 -0.19 18.25 0.37
C ARG A 67 0.55 16.97 -0.02
N PHE A 68 -0.19 15.86 -0.04
CA PHE A 68 0.33 14.58 -0.48
C PHE A 68 0.32 14.47 -2.01
N GLU A 69 1.34 13.83 -2.56
CA GLU A 69 1.31 13.28 -3.91
C GLU A 69 0.71 11.88 -3.84
N ILE A 70 -0.43 11.67 -4.49
CA ILE A 70 -1.13 10.39 -4.43
C ILE A 70 -0.74 9.55 -5.64
N ILE A 71 -0.13 8.40 -5.39
CA ILE A 71 0.24 7.40 -6.39
C ILE A 71 -0.76 6.26 -6.32
N ASP A 72 -1.60 6.13 -7.34
CA ASP A 72 -2.55 5.02 -7.42
C ASP A 72 -1.85 3.70 -7.73
N VAL A 73 -2.13 2.70 -6.92
CA VAL A 73 -1.75 1.31 -7.14
C VAL A 73 -3.05 0.52 -7.37
N PRO A 74 -3.43 0.25 -8.63
CA PRO A 74 -4.67 -0.44 -8.93
C PRO A 74 -4.74 -1.83 -8.29
N ALA A 75 -5.93 -2.20 -7.85
CA ALA A 75 -6.23 -3.54 -7.40
C ALA A 75 -5.97 -4.58 -8.50
N PRO A 76 -5.75 -5.86 -8.14
CA PRO A 76 -5.86 -6.97 -9.08
C PRO A 76 -7.19 -6.98 -9.83
N GLU A 77 -7.21 -7.63 -11.00
CA GLU A 77 -8.41 -7.73 -11.83
C GLU A 77 -9.41 -8.76 -11.27
N THR A 78 -8.93 -9.78 -10.55
CA THR A 78 -9.76 -10.78 -9.89
C THR A 78 -10.60 -10.14 -8.79
N LEU A 79 -11.92 -10.30 -8.90
CA LEU A 79 -12.87 -9.74 -7.91
C LEU A 79 -13.26 -10.75 -6.83
N ARG A 80 -13.28 -12.03 -7.19
CA ARG A 80 -13.78 -13.10 -6.30
C ARG A 80 -12.88 -14.32 -6.37
N ASP A 81 -12.73 -14.95 -5.22
CA ASP A 81 -12.15 -16.29 -5.08
C ASP A 81 -13.21 -17.19 -4.45
N GLY A 82 -13.70 -18.15 -5.27
CA GLY A 82 -14.88 -18.92 -4.89
C GLY A 82 -16.15 -18.06 -4.84
N HIS A 83 -16.65 -17.79 -3.64
CA HIS A 83 -17.91 -17.05 -3.44
C HIS A 83 -17.70 -15.61 -2.95
N ASP A 84 -16.56 -15.33 -2.32
CA ASP A 84 -16.32 -14.07 -1.66
C ASP A 84 -15.49 -13.11 -2.53
N PHE A 85 -15.65 -11.80 -2.26
CA PHE A 85 -14.74 -10.81 -2.82
C PHE A 85 -13.35 -10.96 -2.20
N VAL A 86 -12.32 -10.83 -3.06
CA VAL A 86 -10.94 -10.84 -2.59
C VAL A 86 -10.54 -9.46 -2.07
N ASP A 87 -9.73 -9.43 -1.02
CA ASP A 87 -9.13 -8.22 -0.45
C ASP A 87 -7.69 -7.99 -0.91
N TRP A 88 -7.33 -8.53 -2.05
CA TRP A 88 -5.98 -8.51 -2.60
C TRP A 88 -5.50 -7.09 -2.85
N SER A 89 -4.30 -6.78 -2.37
CA SER A 89 -3.73 -5.44 -2.46
C SER A 89 -2.22 -5.44 -2.64
N TYR A 90 -1.73 -4.76 -3.68
CA TYR A 90 -0.30 -4.59 -3.94
C TYR A 90 0.38 -3.62 -2.97
N ILE A 91 -0.37 -2.78 -2.26
CA ILE A 91 0.22 -1.90 -1.24
C ILE A 91 0.59 -2.64 0.05
N ASN A 92 0.20 -3.91 0.19
CA ASN A 92 0.63 -4.75 1.31
C ASN A 92 2.02 -5.36 1.01
N HIS A 93 3.02 -4.53 0.85
CA HIS A 93 4.40 -4.90 0.54
C HIS A 93 5.34 -4.58 1.70
N LEU A 94 6.54 -5.16 1.68
CA LEU A 94 7.58 -4.90 2.67
C LEU A 94 8.74 -4.16 2.03
N VAL A 95 9.12 -3.03 2.63
CA VAL A 95 10.33 -2.28 2.24
C VAL A 95 11.50 -2.76 3.10
N VAL A 96 12.56 -3.20 2.44
CA VAL A 96 13.82 -3.60 3.07
C VAL A 96 14.96 -2.71 2.56
N ASN A 97 16.20 -2.87 3.10
CA ASN A 97 17.30 -1.94 2.83
C ASN A 97 17.53 -1.65 1.33
N ASP A 98 17.63 -2.71 0.50
CA ASP A 98 17.94 -2.58 -0.93
C ASP A 98 16.82 -3.06 -1.83
N GLY A 99 15.62 -3.27 -1.28
CA GLY A 99 14.54 -3.87 -2.03
C GLY A 99 13.14 -3.59 -1.49
N VAL A 100 12.17 -4.03 -2.29
CA VAL A 100 10.75 -4.10 -1.94
C VAL A 100 10.28 -5.51 -2.26
N ILE A 101 9.67 -6.16 -1.28
CA ILE A 101 9.00 -7.45 -1.47
C ILE A 101 7.52 -7.16 -1.69
N ALA A 102 7.10 -7.30 -2.93
CA ALA A 102 5.74 -7.00 -3.38
C ALA A 102 4.88 -8.26 -3.42
N CYS A 103 3.59 -8.11 -3.22
CA CYS A 103 2.62 -9.16 -3.45
C CYS A 103 2.41 -9.37 -4.96
N GLY A 104 2.18 -10.62 -5.36
CA GLY A 104 1.72 -11.02 -6.68
C GLY A 104 0.51 -11.94 -6.52
N PHE A 105 -0.37 -11.91 -7.50
CA PHE A 105 -1.63 -12.65 -7.46
C PHE A 105 -1.80 -13.58 -8.67
N GLY A 106 -0.74 -13.77 -9.45
CA GLY A 106 -0.74 -14.60 -10.66
C GLY A 106 -1.36 -13.91 -11.87
N GLU A 107 -1.56 -12.60 -11.80
CA GLU A 107 -2.09 -11.77 -12.88
C GLU A 107 -0.97 -11.03 -13.60
N ALA A 108 -0.39 -11.66 -14.62
CA ALA A 108 0.86 -11.19 -15.22
C ALA A 108 0.89 -9.68 -15.57
N LYS A 109 -0.22 -9.12 -16.07
CA LYS A 109 -0.30 -7.69 -16.42
C LYS A 109 -0.44 -6.79 -15.20
N ALA A 110 -1.34 -7.15 -14.27
CA ALA A 110 -1.59 -6.36 -13.07
C ALA A 110 -0.37 -6.44 -12.13
N ASP A 111 0.20 -7.62 -11.93
CA ASP A 111 1.42 -7.83 -11.15
C ASP A 111 2.60 -7.02 -11.72
N ALA A 112 2.79 -7.02 -13.05
CA ALA A 112 3.84 -6.24 -13.70
C ALA A 112 3.61 -4.72 -13.51
N ARG A 113 2.37 -4.25 -13.70
CA ARG A 113 2.02 -2.85 -13.50
C ARG A 113 2.27 -2.39 -12.06
N ALA A 114 1.85 -3.19 -11.08
CA ALA A 114 2.07 -2.89 -9.66
C ALA A 114 3.57 -2.84 -9.34
N ARG A 115 4.34 -3.82 -9.83
CA ARG A 115 5.81 -3.82 -9.70
C ARG A 115 6.44 -2.55 -10.26
N ASP A 116 6.02 -2.10 -11.43
CA ASP A 116 6.60 -0.92 -12.09
C ASP A 116 6.25 0.37 -11.34
N ILE A 117 5.03 0.47 -10.79
CA ILE A 117 4.62 1.57 -9.91
C ILE A 117 5.47 1.57 -8.63
N LEU A 118 5.63 0.42 -7.98
CA LEU A 118 6.46 0.32 -6.78
C LEU A 118 7.92 0.63 -7.07
N ALA A 119 8.46 0.20 -8.22
CA ALA A 119 9.83 0.53 -8.61
C ALA A 119 10.03 2.05 -8.81
N ALA A 120 9.04 2.74 -9.37
CA ALA A 120 9.06 4.19 -9.50
C ALA A 120 8.91 4.90 -8.14
N ALA A 121 8.08 4.36 -7.24
CA ALA A 121 7.87 4.90 -5.90
C ALA A 121 9.06 4.68 -4.95
N TYR A 122 9.90 3.68 -5.21
CA TYR A 122 11.07 3.35 -4.40
C TYR A 122 12.37 3.36 -5.22
N PRO A 123 12.82 4.51 -5.71
CA PRO A 123 13.98 4.61 -6.60
C PRO A 123 15.23 4.02 -5.93
N GLY A 124 15.99 3.25 -6.71
CA GLY A 124 17.21 2.58 -6.24
C GLY A 124 16.98 1.27 -5.49
N ARG A 125 15.74 0.84 -5.30
CA ARG A 125 15.39 -0.44 -4.68
C ARG A 125 14.95 -1.46 -5.73
N ARG A 126 15.38 -2.70 -5.58
CA ARG A 126 14.91 -3.79 -6.43
C ARG A 126 13.55 -4.30 -5.94
N VAL A 127 12.55 -4.29 -6.80
CA VAL A 127 11.24 -4.88 -6.48
C VAL A 127 11.23 -6.36 -6.84
N VAL A 128 10.89 -7.21 -5.88
CA VAL A 128 10.74 -8.65 -6.05
C VAL A 128 9.30 -9.02 -5.70
N THR A 129 8.64 -9.72 -6.60
CA THR A 129 7.25 -10.17 -6.41
C THR A 129 7.23 -11.59 -5.87
N VAL A 130 6.40 -11.85 -4.87
CA VAL A 130 6.11 -13.18 -4.32
C VAL A 130 4.62 -13.47 -4.44
N ASP A 131 4.26 -14.72 -4.67
CA ASP A 131 2.85 -15.15 -4.69
C ASP A 131 2.27 -14.99 -3.28
N ALA A 132 1.27 -14.12 -3.16
CA ALA A 132 0.66 -13.77 -1.88
C ALA A 132 -0.77 -14.30 -1.71
N ARG A 133 -1.30 -15.07 -2.68
CA ARG A 133 -2.69 -15.57 -2.66
C ARG A 133 -2.98 -16.36 -1.39
N GLU A 134 -2.07 -17.27 -1.01
CA GLU A 134 -2.21 -18.06 0.21
C GLU A 134 -2.09 -17.25 1.51
N LEU A 135 -1.36 -16.14 1.48
CA LEU A 135 -1.29 -15.23 2.63
C LEU A 135 -2.62 -14.50 2.80
N PHE A 136 -3.14 -13.92 1.72
CA PHE A 136 -4.43 -13.21 1.74
C PHE A 136 -5.58 -14.13 2.10
N ALA A 137 -5.57 -15.38 1.66
CA ALA A 137 -6.56 -16.38 2.10
C ALA A 137 -6.57 -16.63 3.62
N ARG A 138 -5.54 -16.16 4.34
CA ARG A 138 -5.42 -16.23 5.81
C ARG A 138 -5.51 -14.87 6.50
N GLY A 139 -5.94 -13.83 5.77
CA GLY A 139 -6.27 -12.53 6.33
C GLY A 139 -5.16 -11.48 6.27
N GLY A 140 -4.23 -11.55 5.30
CA GLY A 140 -3.26 -10.49 5.09
C GLY A 140 -2.15 -10.81 4.10
N GLY A 141 -1.33 -9.82 3.75
CA GLY A 141 -0.23 -9.96 2.80
C GLY A 141 1.15 -10.01 3.46
N VAL A 142 2.16 -9.74 2.66
CA VAL A 142 3.58 -9.82 3.06
C VAL A 142 3.89 -8.91 4.24
N HIS A 143 3.36 -7.69 4.27
CA HIS A 143 3.61 -6.76 5.37
C HIS A 143 3.03 -7.28 6.69
N CYS A 144 1.83 -7.86 6.65
CA CYS A 144 1.12 -8.31 7.86
C CYS A 144 1.85 -9.41 8.64
N ILE A 145 2.69 -10.19 7.96
CA ILE A 145 3.47 -11.28 8.57
C ILE A 145 4.92 -10.88 8.88
N THR A 146 5.27 -9.62 8.74
CA THR A 146 6.64 -9.13 8.91
C THR A 146 6.73 -8.06 9.98
N GLN A 147 7.93 -7.92 10.56
CA GLN A 147 8.26 -6.89 11.53
C GLN A 147 9.62 -6.30 11.21
N GLN A 148 9.69 -4.97 11.12
CA GLN A 148 10.95 -4.29 10.89
C GLN A 148 11.86 -4.36 12.12
N GLN A 149 13.12 -4.69 11.88
CA GLN A 149 14.16 -4.63 12.90
C GLN A 149 15.22 -3.58 12.49
N PRO A 150 15.19 -2.38 13.08
CA PRO A 150 16.20 -1.35 12.79
C PRO A 150 17.60 -1.81 13.17
N ALA A 151 18.57 -1.56 12.29
CA ALA A 151 19.96 -1.83 12.61
C ALA A 151 20.43 -0.95 13.79
N ARG A 152 21.26 -1.52 14.66
CA ARG A 152 21.90 -0.74 15.72
C ARG A 152 22.83 0.30 15.10
N LYS A 153 22.79 1.54 15.60
CA LYS A 153 23.84 2.52 15.27
C LYS A 153 25.16 1.98 15.81
N THR A 154 26.09 1.66 14.94
CA THR A 154 27.51 1.55 15.32
C THR A 154 27.97 2.93 15.72
N LYS A 155 28.53 3.05 16.93
CA LYS A 155 29.16 4.28 17.41
C LYS A 155 30.41 4.58 16.61
#